data_8afd5da5a26b5075fe441f09929546db
#
_entry.id   8afd5da5a26b5075fe441f09929546db
#
_cell.length_a   1.000
_cell.length_b   1.000
_cell.length_c   1.000
_cell.angle_alpha   90.00
_cell.angle_beta   90.00
_cell.angle_gamma   90.00
#
_symmetry.space_group_name_H-M   'P 1'
#
loop_
_entity.id
_entity.type
_entity.pdbx_description
1 polymer ?
#
loop_
_entity_poly.entity_id
_entity_poly.type
_entity_poly.pdbx_seq_one_letter_code
_entity_poly.pdbx_strand_id
1 'polypeptide(L)'
;MSTPVTYRFSFGPWNISEGGDPFGGDVRKVFPHEEKFALYRPLGFEGVQFHDDDVVPGMDGLKPDQIQKKATEVKAMLANQGLTPEFVAPRLWFADQTVDGAYTSNSASDRAYAWDRTKKCIDIANAVGSKAIVLWLAREGTYIREAKDAKLAYQRLLETVNAMLDYDQNIEIWIEPKPNEPTDQAYVPTIGHALTLSYASKDHKRVKGLIESAHAMLAGLDASDEMAFALAHDKLASVHLNDQNGLKYDQDKNFGGANLRAAFNQVRVLEESGYGNRGEFIGLDVKAIRTQRGCPVTDHLKNSRELFLALVQKVRTVDQQLVQQYRDARDYEALELTILKHIMGLK
;
A
#
# COMPACT_ATOMS: atom_id res chain seq x y z
N MET A 1 -27.25 -2.87 15.94
CA MET A 1 -26.55 -2.82 14.65
C MET A 1 -25.58 -1.66 14.73
N SER A 2 -24.29 -1.87 14.47
CA SER A 2 -23.31 -0.77 14.39
C SER A 2 -23.66 0.15 13.21
N THR A 3 -23.36 1.44 13.35
CA THR A 3 -23.50 2.39 12.23
C THR A 3 -22.65 1.90 11.06
N PRO A 4 -23.20 1.86 9.82
CA PRO A 4 -22.42 1.45 8.67
C PRO A 4 -21.15 2.31 8.49
N VAL A 5 -20.03 1.69 8.16
CA VAL A 5 -18.76 2.39 7.92
C VAL A 5 -18.92 3.35 6.75
N THR A 6 -18.41 4.58 6.92
CA THR A 6 -18.22 5.53 5.82
C THR A 6 -16.76 5.50 5.44
N TYR A 7 -16.46 4.97 4.26
CA TYR A 7 -15.09 4.79 3.81
C TYR A 7 -14.49 6.09 3.29
N ARG A 8 -13.26 6.35 3.71
CA ARG A 8 -12.38 7.41 3.22
C ARG A 8 -11.37 6.79 2.26
N PHE A 9 -10.97 7.52 1.24
CA PHE A 9 -10.08 6.99 0.18
C PHE A 9 -8.81 7.79 0.08
N SER A 10 -7.71 7.09 -0.24
CA SER A 10 -6.39 7.67 -0.47
C SER A 10 -5.73 7.08 -1.71
N PHE A 11 -4.79 7.81 -2.29
CA PHE A 11 -3.85 7.31 -3.28
C PHE A 11 -2.57 8.15 -3.31
N GLY A 12 -1.52 7.64 -3.94
CA GLY A 12 -0.28 8.38 -4.16
C GLY A 12 -0.25 9.12 -5.50
N PRO A 13 0.46 10.27 -5.62
CA PRO A 13 0.55 11.03 -6.86
C PRO A 13 1.06 10.24 -8.05
N TRP A 14 1.80 9.16 -7.81
CA TRP A 14 2.29 8.22 -8.85
C TRP A 14 1.16 7.49 -9.58
N ASN A 15 -0.02 7.37 -8.98
CA ASN A 15 -1.20 6.80 -9.65
C ASN A 15 -1.67 7.66 -10.84
N ILE A 16 -1.37 8.96 -10.84
CA ILE A 16 -1.56 9.85 -11.99
C ILE A 16 -0.24 9.89 -12.76
N SER A 17 0.04 8.78 -13.47
CA SER A 17 1.33 8.54 -14.10
C SER A 17 1.39 9.06 -15.54
N GLU A 18 2.61 9.33 -15.96
CA GLU A 18 2.97 9.74 -17.32
C GLU A 18 2.95 8.56 -18.31
N GLY A 19 2.75 7.34 -17.80
CA GLY A 19 2.60 6.12 -18.60
C GLY A 19 3.91 5.52 -19.09
N GLY A 20 5.02 5.84 -18.44
CA GLY A 20 6.27 5.10 -18.59
C GLY A 20 6.15 3.67 -18.09
N ASP A 21 6.87 2.74 -18.69
CA ASP A 21 6.99 1.35 -18.27
C ASP A 21 8.44 0.85 -18.52
N PRO A 22 8.81 -0.37 -18.10
CA PRO A 22 10.17 -0.89 -18.32
C PRO A 22 10.59 -0.95 -19.80
N PHE A 23 9.69 -0.82 -20.75
CA PHE A 23 9.93 -0.94 -22.18
C PHE A 23 9.88 0.40 -22.93
N GLY A 24 9.48 1.48 -22.26
CA GLY A 24 9.44 2.80 -22.90
C GLY A 24 9.14 3.95 -21.93
N GLY A 25 9.61 5.14 -22.30
CA GLY A 25 9.41 6.36 -21.53
C GLY A 25 7.96 6.89 -21.56
N ASP A 26 7.79 8.09 -21.06
CA ASP A 26 6.50 8.75 -20.90
C ASP A 26 5.73 8.90 -22.22
N VAL A 27 4.43 8.71 -22.19
CA VAL A 27 3.49 8.90 -23.30
C VAL A 27 2.45 9.97 -23.02
N ARG A 28 2.44 10.52 -21.80
CA ARG A 28 1.56 11.58 -21.34
C ARG A 28 2.35 12.72 -20.69
N LYS A 29 1.75 13.90 -20.62
CA LYS A 29 2.35 15.07 -19.96
C LYS A 29 2.56 14.79 -18.48
N VAL A 30 3.72 15.20 -17.96
CA VAL A 30 4.00 15.26 -16.52
C VAL A 30 3.17 16.40 -15.89
N PHE A 31 2.50 16.11 -14.77
CA PHE A 31 1.79 17.10 -13.98
C PHE A 31 2.55 17.38 -12.69
N PRO A 32 2.75 18.65 -12.32
CA PRO A 32 3.24 19.00 -10.99
C PRO A 32 2.33 18.44 -9.89
N HIS A 33 2.86 18.13 -8.72
CA HIS A 33 2.09 17.58 -7.61
C HIS A 33 0.93 18.48 -7.20
N GLU A 34 1.10 19.81 -7.24
CA GLU A 34 0.03 20.76 -6.95
C GLU A 34 -1.19 20.57 -7.87
N GLU A 35 -0.97 20.40 -9.17
CA GLU A 35 -2.03 20.09 -10.13
C GLU A 35 -2.65 18.72 -9.86
N LYS A 36 -1.84 17.71 -9.48
CA LYS A 36 -2.34 16.38 -9.11
C LYS A 36 -3.21 16.46 -7.86
N PHE A 37 -2.79 17.18 -6.81
CA PHE A 37 -3.57 17.33 -5.56
C PHE A 37 -4.93 17.98 -5.77
N ALA A 38 -5.06 18.94 -6.71
CA ALA A 38 -6.34 19.54 -7.04
C ALA A 38 -7.39 18.55 -7.58
N LEU A 39 -6.96 17.34 -8.01
CA LEU A 39 -7.85 16.32 -8.54
C LEU A 39 -8.43 15.41 -7.45
N TYR A 40 -7.82 15.32 -6.24
CA TYR A 40 -8.22 14.36 -5.20
C TYR A 40 -9.67 14.53 -4.77
N ARG A 41 -10.04 15.73 -4.30
CA ARG A 41 -11.41 15.99 -3.81
C ARG A 41 -12.48 15.80 -4.87
N PRO A 42 -12.32 16.30 -6.12
CA PRO A 42 -13.26 16.01 -7.21
C PRO A 42 -13.44 14.53 -7.52
N LEU A 43 -12.40 13.71 -7.34
CA LEU A 43 -12.46 12.26 -7.51
C LEU A 43 -13.03 11.52 -6.26
N GLY A 44 -13.25 12.24 -5.16
CA GLY A 44 -13.79 11.69 -3.92
C GLY A 44 -12.73 11.07 -3.01
N PHE A 45 -11.49 11.56 -3.08
CA PHE A 45 -10.38 11.15 -2.23
C PHE A 45 -10.03 12.25 -1.22
N GLU A 46 -9.56 11.84 -0.05
CA GLU A 46 -9.19 12.73 1.06
C GLU A 46 -7.76 12.51 1.53
N GLY A 47 -7.26 11.29 1.38
CA GLY A 47 -5.93 10.88 1.80
C GLY A 47 -4.92 11.00 0.68
N VAL A 48 -3.69 11.41 1.02
CA VAL A 48 -2.55 11.44 0.10
C VAL A 48 -1.44 10.58 0.67
N GLN A 49 -0.96 9.66 -0.15
CA GLN A 49 0.20 8.83 0.12
C GLN A 49 1.42 9.45 -0.55
N PHE A 50 2.58 9.36 0.06
CA PHE A 50 3.78 10.01 -0.47
C PHE A 50 4.99 9.08 -0.48
N HIS A 51 5.87 9.27 -1.46
CA HIS A 51 7.30 9.03 -1.23
C HIS A 51 7.94 10.28 -0.62
N ASP A 52 9.07 10.10 0.02
CA ASP A 52 9.80 11.20 0.66
C ASP A 52 10.16 12.34 -0.31
N ASP A 53 10.57 11.99 -1.54
CA ASP A 53 10.91 12.95 -2.59
C ASP A 53 9.70 13.51 -3.37
N ASP A 54 8.51 12.94 -3.22
CA ASP A 54 7.27 13.59 -3.65
C ASP A 54 6.95 14.82 -2.77
N VAL A 55 7.27 14.73 -1.48
CA VAL A 55 7.12 15.86 -0.53
C VAL A 55 8.27 16.84 -0.65
N VAL A 56 9.52 16.34 -0.69
CA VAL A 56 10.72 17.18 -0.73
C VAL A 56 11.64 16.74 -1.88
N PRO A 57 11.38 17.19 -3.11
CA PRO A 57 12.24 16.87 -4.25
C PRO A 57 13.70 17.28 -4.00
N GLY A 58 14.63 16.37 -4.33
CA GLY A 58 16.06 16.59 -4.18
C GLY A 58 16.57 16.58 -2.72
N MET A 59 15.85 15.95 -1.82
CA MET A 59 16.10 15.96 -0.37
C MET A 59 17.51 15.47 0.02
N ASP A 60 18.16 14.63 -0.76
CA ASP A 60 19.48 14.09 -0.43
C ASP A 60 20.54 15.20 -0.28
N GLY A 61 20.44 16.25 -1.10
CA GLY A 61 21.36 17.40 -1.06
C GLY A 61 20.93 18.53 -0.11
N LEU A 62 19.82 18.40 0.61
CA LEU A 62 19.27 19.45 1.45
C LEU A 62 19.67 19.30 2.92
N LYS A 63 19.77 20.44 3.61
CA LYS A 63 19.94 20.48 5.07
C LYS A 63 18.61 20.22 5.77
N PRO A 64 18.62 19.77 7.05
CA PRO A 64 17.40 19.47 7.79
C PRO A 64 16.40 20.63 7.85
N ASP A 65 16.86 21.86 8.04
CA ASP A 65 16.01 23.06 8.07
C ASP A 65 15.30 23.33 6.73
N GLN A 66 15.99 23.06 5.62
CA GLN A 66 15.43 23.19 4.28
C GLN A 66 14.37 22.09 4.00
N ILE A 67 14.63 20.85 4.44
CA ILE A 67 13.68 19.74 4.38
C ILE A 67 12.42 20.08 5.18
N GLN A 68 12.59 20.48 6.42
CA GLN A 68 11.49 20.89 7.32
C GLN A 68 10.62 22.00 6.71
N LYS A 69 11.26 23.03 6.14
CA LYS A 69 10.55 24.14 5.48
C LYS A 69 9.68 23.64 4.32
N LYS A 70 10.28 22.88 3.38
CA LYS A 70 9.57 22.35 2.21
C LYS A 70 8.40 21.43 2.60
N ALA A 71 8.61 20.54 3.55
CA ALA A 71 7.55 19.64 4.03
C ALA A 71 6.39 20.41 4.69
N THR A 72 6.70 21.49 5.42
CA THR A 72 5.68 22.38 5.99
C THR A 72 4.88 23.15 4.92
N GLU A 73 5.53 23.56 3.83
CA GLU A 73 4.85 24.16 2.68
C GLU A 73 3.86 23.19 2.03
N VAL A 74 4.25 21.91 1.85
CA VAL A 74 3.34 20.86 1.36
C VAL A 74 2.19 20.62 2.32
N LYS A 75 2.44 20.57 3.64
CA LYS A 75 1.37 20.48 4.64
C LYS A 75 0.33 21.58 4.49
N ALA A 76 0.77 22.83 4.33
CA ALA A 76 -0.13 23.97 4.13
C ALA A 76 -0.94 23.84 2.82
N MET A 77 -0.29 23.37 1.75
CA MET A 77 -0.95 23.11 0.45
C MET A 77 -2.05 22.06 0.59
N LEU A 78 -1.77 20.94 1.27
CA LEU A 78 -2.76 19.88 1.53
C LEU A 78 -3.94 20.41 2.34
N ALA A 79 -3.66 21.13 3.42
CA ALA A 79 -4.70 21.72 4.28
C ALA A 79 -5.63 22.64 3.50
N ASN A 80 -5.10 23.48 2.60
CA ASN A 80 -5.90 24.39 1.75
C ASN A 80 -6.83 23.63 0.80
N GLN A 81 -6.51 22.38 0.48
CA GLN A 81 -7.33 21.51 -0.39
C GLN A 81 -8.18 20.52 0.40
N GLY A 82 -8.15 20.54 1.74
CA GLY A 82 -8.87 19.61 2.60
C GLY A 82 -8.35 18.17 2.49
N LEU A 83 -7.04 18.00 2.24
CA LEU A 83 -6.37 16.70 2.13
C LEU A 83 -5.59 16.36 3.39
N THR A 84 -5.47 15.07 3.68
CA THR A 84 -4.77 14.52 4.83
C THR A 84 -3.62 13.63 4.34
N PRO A 85 -2.36 13.83 4.78
CA PRO A 85 -1.30 12.88 4.50
C PRO A 85 -1.57 11.57 5.24
N GLU A 86 -1.53 10.44 4.54
CA GLU A 86 -1.71 9.13 5.15
C GLU A 86 -0.38 8.58 5.64
N PHE A 87 0.59 8.45 4.77
CA PHE A 87 1.94 8.01 5.10
C PHE A 87 2.99 8.65 4.19
N VAL A 88 4.27 8.50 4.56
CA VAL A 88 5.42 8.81 3.71
C VAL A 88 6.31 7.57 3.61
N ALA A 89 6.72 7.18 2.40
CA ALA A 89 7.60 6.04 2.16
C ALA A 89 9.01 6.51 1.74
N PRO A 90 10.09 6.02 2.37
CA PRO A 90 11.44 6.29 1.89
C PRO A 90 11.64 5.58 0.54
N ARG A 91 11.97 6.31 -0.51
CA ARG A 91 12.21 5.74 -1.85
C ARG A 91 13.58 5.06 -1.92
N LEU A 92 13.66 3.84 -1.41
CA LEU A 92 14.89 3.05 -1.27
C LEU A 92 15.08 2.00 -2.38
N TRP A 93 14.63 2.30 -3.59
CA TRP A 93 14.76 1.36 -4.72
C TRP A 93 15.26 2.02 -6.01
N PHE A 94 15.46 3.33 -6.01
CA PHE A 94 15.75 4.11 -7.20
C PHE A 94 17.21 4.58 -7.28
N ALA A 95 17.84 4.97 -6.16
CA ALA A 95 19.19 5.45 -6.10
C ALA A 95 20.22 4.31 -6.31
N ASP A 96 21.37 4.62 -6.90
CA ASP A 96 22.45 3.65 -7.16
C ASP A 96 22.87 2.89 -5.89
N GLN A 97 22.86 3.56 -4.74
CA GLN A 97 23.20 2.97 -3.44
C GLN A 97 22.16 1.95 -2.95
N THR A 98 21.01 1.83 -3.62
CA THR A 98 19.92 0.92 -3.20
C THR A 98 19.69 -0.24 -4.16
N VAL A 99 20.47 -0.35 -5.25
CA VAL A 99 20.27 -1.40 -6.28
C VAL A 99 20.52 -2.81 -5.75
N ASP A 100 21.40 -2.98 -4.76
CA ASP A 100 21.68 -4.26 -4.09
C ASP A 100 20.94 -4.38 -2.75
N GLY A 101 19.76 -3.80 -2.62
CA GLY A 101 19.06 -3.64 -1.35
C GLY A 101 19.54 -2.40 -0.60
N ALA A 102 18.66 -1.86 0.20
CA ALA A 102 18.96 -0.70 1.04
C ALA A 102 19.51 -1.17 2.40
N TYR A 103 18.65 -1.69 3.23
CA TYR A 103 19.02 -2.14 4.59
C TYR A 103 19.79 -3.46 4.58
N THR A 104 19.61 -4.31 3.57
CA THR A 104 20.26 -5.62 3.45
C THR A 104 21.46 -5.62 2.50
N SER A 105 21.83 -4.48 1.92
CA SER A 105 23.01 -4.38 1.06
C SER A 105 24.26 -4.98 1.72
N ASN A 106 25.12 -5.63 0.92
CA ASN A 106 26.42 -6.10 1.39
C ASN A 106 27.34 -4.93 1.74
N SER A 107 27.16 -3.77 1.10
CA SER A 107 27.94 -2.54 1.34
C SER A 107 27.47 -1.83 2.62
N ALA A 108 28.41 -1.56 3.51
CA ALA A 108 28.12 -0.78 4.72
C ALA A 108 27.78 0.70 4.42
N SER A 109 28.39 1.27 3.38
CA SER A 109 28.09 2.64 2.94
C SER A 109 26.68 2.78 2.39
N ASP A 110 26.19 1.78 1.65
CA ASP A 110 24.83 1.79 1.11
C ASP A 110 23.79 1.67 2.23
N ARG A 111 24.04 0.79 3.21
CA ARG A 111 23.18 0.71 4.41
C ARG A 111 23.16 2.02 5.21
N ALA A 112 24.29 2.72 5.29
CA ALA A 112 24.38 4.02 5.94
C ALA A 112 23.59 5.09 5.17
N TYR A 113 23.64 5.10 3.84
CA TYR A 113 22.80 5.94 2.99
C TYR A 113 21.30 5.66 3.23
N ALA A 114 20.92 4.38 3.19
CA ALA A 114 19.54 3.98 3.42
C ALA A 114 19.01 4.44 4.78
N TRP A 115 19.81 4.31 5.82
CA TRP A 115 19.49 4.79 7.15
C TRP A 115 19.37 6.32 7.22
N ASP A 116 20.29 7.06 6.60
CA ASP A 116 20.22 8.52 6.57
C ASP A 116 18.96 9.02 5.84
N ARG A 117 18.63 8.41 4.69
CA ARG A 117 17.41 8.72 3.95
C ARG A 117 16.15 8.39 4.77
N THR A 118 16.15 7.27 5.49
CA THR A 118 15.01 6.88 6.35
C THR A 118 14.78 7.88 7.48
N LYS A 119 15.83 8.40 8.14
CA LYS A 119 15.69 9.46 9.13
C LYS A 119 15.05 10.72 8.55
N LYS A 120 15.54 11.15 7.37
CA LYS A 120 14.95 12.29 6.66
C LYS A 120 13.48 12.03 6.29
N CYS A 121 13.14 10.81 5.89
CA CYS A 121 11.76 10.42 5.62
C CYS A 121 10.85 10.53 6.86
N ILE A 122 11.34 10.08 8.02
CA ILE A 122 10.61 10.23 9.31
C ILE A 122 10.42 11.72 9.64
N ASP A 123 11.45 12.54 9.49
CA ASP A 123 11.37 13.97 9.71
C ASP A 123 10.35 14.65 8.76
N ILE A 124 10.35 14.24 7.49
CA ILE A 124 9.36 14.69 6.49
C ILE A 124 7.94 14.26 6.88
N ALA A 125 7.75 13.00 7.30
CA ALA A 125 6.45 12.51 7.73
C ALA A 125 5.89 13.34 8.89
N ASN A 126 6.70 13.60 9.92
CA ASN A 126 6.35 14.46 11.03
C ASN A 126 6.00 15.89 10.58
N ALA A 127 6.83 16.48 9.71
CA ALA A 127 6.66 17.84 9.24
C ALA A 127 5.39 18.03 8.40
N VAL A 128 5.07 17.08 7.49
CA VAL A 128 3.86 17.12 6.67
C VAL A 128 2.61 16.76 7.50
N GLY A 129 2.78 16.10 8.63
CA GLY A 129 1.71 15.72 9.57
C GLY A 129 1.17 14.31 9.39
N SER A 130 1.94 13.42 8.78
CA SER A 130 1.67 11.98 8.78
C SER A 130 2.13 11.36 10.09
N LYS A 131 1.44 10.29 10.50
CA LYS A 131 1.80 9.49 11.69
C LYS A 131 2.58 8.22 11.34
N ALA A 132 2.78 7.95 10.06
CA ALA A 132 3.35 6.69 9.61
C ALA A 132 4.37 6.88 8.49
N ILE A 133 5.35 5.97 8.46
CA ILE A 133 6.14 5.68 7.29
C ILE A 133 5.78 4.29 6.77
N VAL A 134 5.87 4.11 5.44
CA VAL A 134 5.69 2.80 4.80
C VAL A 134 7.02 2.29 4.29
N LEU A 135 7.34 1.06 4.61
CA LEU A 135 8.50 0.34 4.09
C LEU A 135 8.05 -0.58 2.96
N TRP A 136 8.17 -0.13 1.72
CA TRP A 136 8.11 -0.98 0.54
C TRP A 136 9.52 -1.54 0.28
N LEU A 137 9.71 -2.81 0.65
CA LEU A 137 11.02 -3.45 0.73
C LEU A 137 11.43 -4.11 -0.61
N ALA A 138 11.20 -3.44 -1.72
CA ALA A 138 11.30 -3.98 -3.08
C ALA A 138 12.70 -4.50 -3.46
N ARG A 139 13.75 -3.86 -2.95
CA ARG A 139 15.14 -4.27 -3.21
C ARG A 139 15.71 -5.18 -2.14
N GLU A 140 14.98 -5.41 -1.05
CA GLU A 140 15.41 -6.29 0.05
C GLU A 140 15.19 -7.76 -0.32
N GLY A 141 16.12 -8.28 -1.09
CA GLY A 141 16.06 -9.63 -1.64
C GLY A 141 17.27 -9.95 -2.49
N THR A 142 17.17 -10.98 -3.32
CA THR A 142 18.26 -11.44 -4.19
C THR A 142 17.75 -11.94 -5.53
N TYR A 143 18.63 -11.90 -6.55
CA TYR A 143 18.52 -12.69 -7.78
C TYR A 143 19.24 -14.04 -7.63
N ILE A 144 20.42 -14.02 -6.98
CA ILE A 144 21.26 -15.19 -6.73
C ILE A 144 21.28 -15.40 -5.22
N ARG A 145 20.83 -16.56 -4.73
CA ARG A 145 20.65 -16.83 -3.29
C ARG A 145 21.94 -16.65 -2.49
N GLU A 146 23.05 -17.05 -3.07
CA GLU A 146 24.38 -17.00 -2.45
C GLU A 146 24.97 -15.58 -2.42
N ALA A 147 24.33 -14.61 -3.10
CA ALA A 147 24.79 -13.22 -3.09
C ALA A 147 24.72 -12.57 -1.71
N LYS A 148 23.85 -13.05 -0.82
CA LYS A 148 23.68 -12.53 0.54
C LYS A 148 23.48 -13.65 1.57
N ASP A 149 23.95 -13.39 2.79
CA ASP A 149 23.55 -14.19 3.95
C ASP A 149 22.10 -13.80 4.34
N ALA A 150 21.15 -14.69 4.05
CA ALA A 150 19.74 -14.46 4.30
C ALA A 150 19.42 -14.27 5.80
N LYS A 151 20.09 -15.00 6.69
CA LYS A 151 19.90 -14.84 8.14
C LYS A 151 20.35 -13.45 8.59
N LEU A 152 21.51 -13.00 8.12
CA LEU A 152 22.00 -11.68 8.43
C LEU A 152 21.10 -10.58 7.81
N ALA A 153 20.54 -10.81 6.62
CA ALA A 153 19.59 -9.88 6.01
C ALA A 153 18.35 -9.67 6.90
N TYR A 154 17.74 -10.73 7.42
CA TYR A 154 16.62 -10.61 8.37
C TYR A 154 17.02 -9.89 9.67
N GLN A 155 18.22 -10.17 10.21
CA GLN A 155 18.74 -9.46 11.38
C GLN A 155 18.87 -7.97 11.12
N ARG A 156 19.43 -7.58 9.98
CA ARG A 156 19.57 -6.17 9.57
C ARG A 156 18.22 -5.46 9.41
N LEU A 157 17.21 -6.14 8.83
CA LEU A 157 15.86 -5.59 8.75
C LEU A 157 15.28 -5.32 10.13
N LEU A 158 15.40 -6.27 11.06
CA LEU A 158 14.92 -6.10 12.43
C LEU A 158 15.68 -4.99 13.19
N GLU A 159 16.99 -4.95 13.04
CA GLU A 159 17.83 -3.89 13.61
C GLU A 159 17.42 -2.51 13.11
N THR A 160 17.13 -2.39 11.81
CA THR A 160 16.71 -1.13 11.19
C THR A 160 15.32 -0.72 11.66
N VAL A 161 14.36 -1.62 11.74
CA VAL A 161 13.04 -1.35 12.33
C VAL A 161 13.17 -0.86 13.77
N ASN A 162 14.01 -1.51 14.57
CA ASN A 162 14.27 -1.08 15.94
C ASN A 162 14.94 0.29 16.03
N ALA A 163 15.86 0.60 15.11
CA ALA A 163 16.51 1.92 15.03
C ALA A 163 15.50 3.02 14.67
N MET A 164 14.52 2.76 13.80
CA MET A 164 13.43 3.70 13.49
C MET A 164 12.57 3.97 14.74
N LEU A 165 12.22 2.91 15.48
CA LEU A 165 11.44 3.01 16.72
C LEU A 165 12.17 3.81 17.82
N ASP A 166 13.51 3.76 17.83
CA ASP A 166 14.33 4.57 18.75
C ASP A 166 14.46 6.02 18.27
N TYR A 167 14.56 6.23 16.95
CA TYR A 167 14.73 7.55 16.37
C TYR A 167 13.52 8.46 16.62
N ASP A 168 12.32 7.91 16.47
CA ASP A 168 11.08 8.63 16.77
C ASP A 168 10.15 7.76 17.62
N GLN A 169 9.66 8.33 18.73
CA GLN A 169 8.83 7.61 19.70
C GLN A 169 7.35 7.57 19.32
N ASN A 170 6.93 8.29 18.28
CA ASN A 170 5.51 8.45 17.92
C ASN A 170 5.18 7.87 16.53
N ILE A 171 6.17 7.77 15.64
CA ILE A 171 5.94 7.29 14.28
C ILE A 171 5.52 5.81 14.27
N GLU A 172 4.53 5.46 13.47
CA GLU A 172 4.21 4.08 13.13
C GLU A 172 5.03 3.64 11.91
N ILE A 173 5.39 2.37 11.86
CA ILE A 173 6.09 1.75 10.74
C ILE A 173 5.14 0.73 10.12
N TRP A 174 4.74 0.96 8.88
CA TRP A 174 3.92 0.00 8.15
C TRP A 174 4.77 -0.71 7.10
N ILE A 175 4.75 -2.03 7.12
CA ILE A 175 5.53 -2.85 6.20
C ILE A 175 4.60 -3.35 5.10
N GLU A 176 4.96 -3.04 3.86
CA GLU A 176 4.28 -3.50 2.66
C GLU A 176 5.06 -4.67 2.05
N PRO A 177 4.57 -5.91 2.20
CA PRO A 177 5.23 -7.08 1.65
C PRO A 177 5.06 -7.17 0.14
N LYS A 178 6.11 -7.65 -0.54
CA LYS A 178 6.09 -7.98 -1.96
C LYS A 178 6.95 -9.24 -2.20
N PRO A 179 6.49 -10.25 -2.95
CA PRO A 179 7.23 -11.52 -3.07
C PRO A 179 8.44 -11.43 -4.00
N ASN A 180 8.34 -10.64 -5.04
CA ASN A 180 9.34 -10.50 -6.11
C ASN A 180 9.21 -9.13 -6.78
N GLU A 181 10.09 -8.86 -7.76
CA GLU A 181 10.10 -7.62 -8.57
C GLU A 181 10.32 -6.35 -7.73
N PRO A 182 11.45 -5.67 -7.93
CA PRO A 182 12.47 -5.93 -8.95
C PRO A 182 13.43 -7.08 -8.63
N THR A 183 13.50 -7.59 -7.41
CA THR A 183 14.27 -8.78 -7.08
C THR A 183 13.53 -10.05 -7.49
N ASP A 184 14.28 -11.16 -7.68
CA ASP A 184 13.66 -12.46 -7.97
C ASP A 184 12.95 -13.05 -6.74
N GLN A 185 13.50 -12.80 -5.54
CA GLN A 185 12.93 -13.23 -4.26
C GLN A 185 13.16 -12.16 -3.20
N ALA A 186 12.09 -11.62 -2.64
CA ALA A 186 12.14 -10.71 -1.52
C ALA A 186 12.28 -11.44 -0.17
N TYR A 187 12.86 -10.76 0.83
CA TYR A 187 12.93 -11.27 2.21
C TYR A 187 11.63 -11.12 3.00
N VAL A 188 10.75 -10.22 2.59
CA VAL A 188 9.45 -10.01 3.23
C VAL A 188 8.34 -10.20 2.19
N PRO A 189 8.08 -11.46 1.75
CA PRO A 189 7.19 -11.73 0.63
C PRO A 189 5.70 -11.71 0.98
N THR A 190 5.30 -11.86 2.25
CA THR A 190 3.91 -11.97 2.69
C THR A 190 3.65 -11.19 3.97
N ILE A 191 2.37 -10.97 4.31
CA ILE A 191 2.00 -10.32 5.56
C ILE A 191 2.51 -11.08 6.79
N GLY A 192 2.58 -12.40 6.73
CA GLY A 192 3.13 -13.22 7.82
C GLY A 192 4.59 -12.87 8.13
N HIS A 193 5.43 -12.61 7.13
CA HIS A 193 6.80 -12.14 7.31
C HIS A 193 6.85 -10.74 7.93
N ALA A 194 6.01 -9.82 7.44
CA ALA A 194 5.91 -8.47 8.00
C ALA A 194 5.48 -8.48 9.47
N LEU A 195 4.49 -9.29 9.83
CA LEU A 195 4.04 -9.43 11.22
C LEU A 195 5.08 -10.13 12.11
N THR A 196 5.89 -11.03 11.57
CA THR A 196 7.01 -11.61 12.31
C THR A 196 8.04 -10.54 12.68
N LEU A 197 8.40 -9.64 11.75
CA LEU A 197 9.25 -8.48 12.05
C LEU A 197 8.60 -7.56 13.09
N SER A 198 7.28 -7.33 12.96
CA SER A 198 6.53 -6.57 13.96
C SER A 198 6.68 -7.17 15.35
N TYR A 199 6.33 -8.44 15.53
CA TYR A 199 6.38 -9.09 16.85
C TYR A 199 7.79 -9.25 17.41
N ALA A 200 8.81 -9.36 16.56
CA ALA A 200 10.21 -9.41 16.97
C ALA A 200 10.77 -8.02 17.35
N SER A 201 10.12 -6.94 16.92
CA SER A 201 10.56 -5.58 17.22
C SER A 201 10.33 -5.18 18.67
N LYS A 202 11.09 -4.20 19.16
CA LYS A 202 11.01 -3.73 20.56
C LYS A 202 9.68 -3.02 20.91
N ASP A 203 8.94 -2.53 19.92
CA ASP A 203 7.59 -1.99 20.09
C ASP A 203 6.68 -2.45 18.95
N HIS A 204 6.21 -3.69 19.07
CA HIS A 204 5.36 -4.30 18.06
C HIS A 204 4.03 -3.55 17.84
N LYS A 205 3.58 -2.70 18.78
CA LYS A 205 2.30 -1.98 18.62
C LYS A 205 2.40 -0.90 17.53
N ARG A 206 3.57 -0.33 17.33
CA ARG A 206 3.85 0.68 16.31
C ARG A 206 4.29 0.10 14.96
N VAL A 207 4.50 -1.23 14.88
CA VAL A 207 4.87 -1.89 13.62
C VAL A 207 3.68 -2.70 13.13
N LYS A 208 3.16 -2.36 11.95
CA LYS A 208 1.95 -2.94 11.35
C LYS A 208 2.18 -3.31 9.90
N GLY A 209 1.19 -3.90 9.25
CA GLY A 209 1.23 -4.22 7.82
C GLY A 209 0.35 -3.29 7.00
N LEU A 210 0.80 -3.03 5.78
CA LEU A 210 0.00 -2.54 4.66
C LEU A 210 -0.08 -3.69 3.66
N ILE A 211 -1.27 -4.00 3.17
CA ILE A 211 -1.47 -5.10 2.21
C ILE A 211 -1.87 -4.54 0.87
N GLU A 212 -1.05 -4.83 -0.14
CA GLU A 212 -1.42 -4.63 -1.52
C GLU A 212 -2.01 -5.91 -2.12
N SER A 213 -3.17 -5.77 -2.78
CA SER A 213 -3.90 -6.92 -3.34
C SER A 213 -3.08 -7.68 -4.38
N ALA A 214 -2.43 -6.97 -5.31
CA ALA A 214 -1.60 -7.58 -6.33
C ALA A 214 -0.39 -8.33 -5.75
N HIS A 215 0.25 -7.77 -4.71
CA HIS A 215 1.39 -8.40 -4.06
C HIS A 215 1.03 -9.74 -3.40
N ALA A 216 -0.13 -9.81 -2.73
CA ALA A 216 -0.64 -11.08 -2.17
C ALA A 216 -0.89 -12.11 -3.28
N MET A 217 -1.53 -11.69 -4.39
CA MET A 217 -1.77 -12.57 -5.53
C MET A 217 -0.48 -13.03 -6.22
N LEU A 218 0.53 -12.16 -6.34
CA LEU A 218 1.85 -12.52 -6.85
C LEU A 218 2.59 -13.53 -5.96
N ALA A 219 2.30 -13.52 -4.64
CA ALA A 219 2.77 -14.54 -3.71
C ALA A 219 1.99 -15.87 -3.81
N GLY A 220 0.97 -15.95 -4.68
CA GLY A 220 0.09 -17.10 -4.81
C GLY A 220 -0.94 -17.23 -3.69
N LEU A 221 -1.24 -16.13 -2.99
CA LEU A 221 -2.14 -16.08 -1.85
C LEU A 221 -3.45 -15.36 -2.19
N ASP A 222 -4.48 -15.58 -1.36
CA ASP A 222 -5.72 -14.82 -1.42
C ASP A 222 -5.56 -13.53 -0.60
N ALA A 223 -5.76 -12.36 -1.25
CA ALA A 223 -5.58 -11.07 -0.59
C ALA A 223 -6.59 -10.85 0.55
N SER A 224 -7.79 -11.42 0.48
CA SER A 224 -8.77 -11.32 1.57
C SER A 224 -8.36 -12.13 2.81
N ASP A 225 -7.71 -13.28 2.63
CA ASP A 225 -7.18 -14.08 3.73
C ASP A 225 -5.97 -13.38 4.39
N GLU A 226 -5.07 -12.78 3.60
CA GLU A 226 -3.97 -11.96 4.12
C GLU A 226 -4.48 -10.76 4.95
N MET A 227 -5.54 -10.08 4.47
CA MET A 227 -6.21 -9.00 5.22
C MET A 227 -6.84 -9.53 6.51
N ALA A 228 -7.56 -10.65 6.45
CA ALA A 228 -8.18 -11.28 7.61
C ALA A 228 -7.13 -11.69 8.66
N PHE A 229 -6.00 -12.23 8.21
CA PHE A 229 -4.88 -12.57 9.08
C PHE A 229 -4.33 -11.35 9.82
N ALA A 230 -4.06 -10.26 9.11
CA ALA A 230 -3.56 -9.02 9.72
C ALA A 230 -4.59 -8.40 10.68
N LEU A 231 -5.89 -8.42 10.32
CA LEU A 231 -6.98 -7.93 11.16
C LEU A 231 -7.14 -8.75 12.44
N ALA A 232 -7.00 -10.09 12.36
CA ALA A 232 -7.06 -10.97 13.53
C ALA A 232 -5.97 -10.66 14.58
N HIS A 233 -4.88 -10.03 14.14
CA HIS A 233 -3.77 -9.60 14.98
C HIS A 233 -3.80 -8.10 15.35
N ASP A 234 -4.84 -7.36 14.94
CA ASP A 234 -4.92 -5.87 15.03
C ASP A 234 -3.70 -5.18 14.39
N LYS A 235 -3.28 -5.68 13.23
CA LYS A 235 -2.07 -5.27 12.53
C LYS A 235 -2.29 -4.77 11.10
N LEU A 236 -3.52 -4.70 10.61
CA LEU A 236 -3.79 -4.08 9.31
C LEU A 236 -3.88 -2.57 9.50
N ALA A 237 -2.86 -1.85 9.06
CA ALA A 237 -2.81 -0.39 9.15
C ALA A 237 -3.41 0.30 7.93
N SER A 238 -3.12 -0.22 6.75
CA SER A 238 -3.64 0.30 5.47
C SER A 238 -3.75 -0.82 4.44
N VAL A 239 -4.41 -0.52 3.34
CA VAL A 239 -4.52 -1.38 2.17
C VAL A 239 -4.16 -0.59 0.91
N HIS A 240 -3.55 -1.26 -0.08
CA HIS A 240 -3.43 -0.83 -1.46
C HIS A 240 -4.31 -1.74 -2.32
N LEU A 241 -5.53 -1.30 -2.59
CA LEU A 241 -6.44 -2.08 -3.40
C LEU A 241 -6.15 -1.86 -4.88
N ASN A 242 -5.90 -2.95 -5.56
CA ASN A 242 -5.74 -3.07 -7.00
C ASN A 242 -6.16 -4.48 -7.45
N ASP A 243 -5.76 -4.89 -8.63
CA ASP A 243 -6.01 -6.24 -9.13
C ASP A 243 -4.84 -6.74 -9.99
N GLN A 244 -4.74 -8.05 -10.13
CA GLN A 244 -3.65 -8.75 -10.80
C GLN A 244 -4.19 -9.90 -11.64
N ASN A 245 -3.73 -10.01 -12.86
CA ASN A 245 -4.15 -11.09 -13.77
C ASN A 245 -3.08 -12.20 -13.84
N GLY A 246 -3.03 -13.02 -12.80
CA GLY A 246 -2.12 -14.16 -12.71
C GLY A 246 -0.67 -13.78 -12.31
N LEU A 247 0.18 -14.79 -12.23
CA LEU A 247 1.57 -14.69 -11.78
C LEU A 247 2.47 -14.16 -12.91
N LYS A 248 2.69 -12.87 -12.96
CA LYS A 248 3.56 -12.17 -13.92
C LYS A 248 4.10 -10.88 -13.28
N TYR A 249 4.49 -9.88 -14.08
CA TYR A 249 4.84 -8.57 -13.55
C TYR A 249 3.66 -7.91 -12.83
N ASP A 250 3.96 -7.03 -11.92
CA ASP A 250 2.99 -6.24 -11.17
C ASP A 250 2.23 -5.29 -12.10
N GLN A 251 0.91 -5.46 -12.16
CA GLN A 251 0.09 -4.76 -13.15
C GLN A 251 -0.60 -3.52 -12.61
N ASP A 252 -0.81 -3.44 -11.30
CA ASP A 252 -1.58 -2.37 -10.65
C ASP A 252 -2.90 -2.08 -11.39
N LYS A 253 -3.63 -3.13 -11.73
CA LYS A 253 -4.92 -3.00 -12.46
C LYS A 253 -5.97 -2.35 -11.56
N ASN A 254 -6.98 -1.77 -12.21
CA ASN A 254 -8.16 -1.28 -11.50
C ASN A 254 -8.72 -2.37 -10.58
N PHE A 255 -9.06 -2.00 -9.36
CA PHE A 255 -9.65 -2.90 -8.38
C PHE A 255 -10.85 -3.63 -8.95
N GLY A 256 -10.86 -4.97 -8.82
CA GLY A 256 -11.89 -5.86 -9.36
C GLY A 256 -11.89 -6.00 -10.88
N GLY A 257 -10.89 -5.46 -11.58
CA GLY A 257 -10.81 -5.47 -13.04
C GLY A 257 -10.36 -6.80 -13.66
N ALA A 258 -9.80 -7.70 -12.87
CA ALA A 258 -9.42 -9.04 -13.30
C ALA A 258 -10.22 -10.13 -12.57
N ASN A 259 -10.49 -9.95 -11.27
CA ASN A 259 -11.20 -10.95 -10.46
C ASN A 259 -12.22 -10.28 -9.52
N LEU A 260 -13.44 -10.10 -10.04
CA LEU A 260 -14.52 -9.46 -9.29
C LEU A 260 -14.90 -10.22 -8.00
N ARG A 261 -14.79 -11.56 -8.00
CA ARG A 261 -15.09 -12.37 -6.81
C ARG A 261 -14.03 -12.18 -5.72
N ALA A 262 -12.76 -12.14 -6.09
CA ALA A 262 -11.70 -11.84 -5.14
C ALA A 262 -11.86 -10.43 -4.56
N ALA A 263 -12.19 -9.44 -5.39
CA ALA A 263 -12.49 -8.08 -4.93
C ALA A 263 -13.68 -8.04 -3.95
N PHE A 264 -14.76 -8.78 -4.23
CA PHE A 264 -15.89 -8.92 -3.32
C PHE A 264 -15.47 -9.51 -1.96
N ASN A 265 -14.62 -10.55 -1.95
CA ASN A 265 -14.13 -11.16 -0.71
C ASN A 265 -13.26 -10.19 0.11
N GLN A 266 -12.41 -9.39 -0.53
CA GLN A 266 -11.62 -8.36 0.14
C GLN A 266 -12.54 -7.32 0.80
N VAL A 267 -13.53 -6.79 0.06
CA VAL A 267 -14.51 -5.84 0.62
C VAL A 267 -15.30 -6.47 1.75
N ARG A 268 -15.68 -7.74 1.65
CA ARG A 268 -16.39 -8.47 2.70
C ARG A 268 -15.58 -8.54 3.99
N VAL A 269 -14.31 -8.90 3.91
CA VAL A 269 -13.43 -8.97 5.09
C VAL A 269 -13.28 -7.59 5.74
N LEU A 270 -13.06 -6.54 4.97
CA LEU A 270 -12.94 -5.17 5.48
C LEU A 270 -14.24 -4.68 6.13
N GLU A 271 -15.39 -4.93 5.51
CA GLU A 271 -16.70 -4.52 6.02
C GLU A 271 -17.08 -5.30 7.30
N GLU A 272 -16.91 -6.63 7.29
CA GLU A 272 -17.23 -7.49 8.45
C GLU A 272 -16.34 -7.21 9.66
N SER A 273 -15.09 -6.77 9.44
CA SER A 273 -14.16 -6.40 10.53
C SER A 273 -14.37 -4.99 11.06
N GLY A 274 -15.15 -4.16 10.37
CA GLY A 274 -15.31 -2.76 10.70
C GLY A 274 -14.09 -1.89 10.36
N TYR A 275 -13.25 -2.32 9.43
CA TYR A 275 -12.14 -1.51 8.92
C TYR A 275 -12.65 -0.18 8.37
N GLY A 276 -11.99 0.92 8.71
CA GLY A 276 -12.42 2.30 8.42
C GLY A 276 -13.11 2.99 9.60
N ASN A 277 -13.58 2.27 10.63
CA ASN A 277 -14.24 2.86 11.80
C ASN A 277 -13.30 3.70 12.68
N ARG A 278 -11.99 3.49 12.60
CA ARG A 278 -10.97 4.23 13.34
C ARG A 278 -10.34 5.33 12.49
N GLY A 279 -10.88 5.58 11.28
CA GLY A 279 -10.40 6.59 10.35
C GLY A 279 -9.35 6.10 9.36
N GLU A 280 -9.17 4.78 9.26
CA GLU A 280 -8.32 4.15 8.25
C GLU A 280 -8.80 4.52 6.84
N PHE A 281 -7.88 4.61 5.90
CA PHE A 281 -8.20 4.82 4.49
C PHE A 281 -8.32 3.50 3.73
N ILE A 282 -9.13 3.54 2.67
CA ILE A 282 -9.04 2.61 1.56
C ILE A 282 -8.04 3.21 0.57
N GLY A 283 -6.81 2.76 0.65
CA GLY A 283 -5.75 3.15 -0.27
C GLY A 283 -5.87 2.42 -1.61
N LEU A 284 -5.54 3.13 -2.67
CA LEU A 284 -5.43 2.56 -4.02
C LEU A 284 -3.97 2.67 -4.49
N ASP A 285 -3.48 1.60 -5.10
CA ASP A 285 -2.29 1.64 -5.96
C ASP A 285 -2.65 1.04 -7.32
N VAL A 286 -3.13 1.89 -8.21
CA VAL A 286 -3.64 1.52 -9.54
C VAL A 286 -3.02 2.40 -10.62
N LYS A 287 -2.69 1.81 -11.76
CA LYS A 287 -2.05 2.51 -12.87
C LYS A 287 -2.92 2.53 -14.12
N ALA A 288 -2.96 3.68 -14.78
CA ALA A 288 -3.48 3.77 -16.14
C ALA A 288 -2.52 3.08 -17.10
N ILE A 289 -3.03 2.11 -17.85
CA ILE A 289 -2.22 1.42 -18.87
C ILE A 289 -1.63 2.40 -19.87
N ARG A 290 -0.47 2.06 -20.44
CA ARG A 290 0.29 2.92 -21.36
C ARG A 290 -0.52 3.37 -22.57
N THR A 291 -1.41 2.53 -23.10
CA THR A 291 -2.26 2.82 -24.26
C THR A 291 -3.41 3.78 -23.96
N GLN A 292 -3.70 4.08 -22.69
CA GLN A 292 -4.77 4.99 -22.30
C GLN A 292 -4.43 6.43 -22.74
N ARG A 293 -5.35 7.06 -23.48
CA ARG A 293 -5.25 8.45 -23.92
C ARG A 293 -5.92 9.38 -22.91
N GLY A 294 -5.66 10.67 -23.09
CA GLY A 294 -6.15 11.70 -22.19
C GLY A 294 -5.05 12.18 -21.24
N CYS A 295 -5.28 13.33 -20.63
CA CYS A 295 -4.28 13.94 -19.76
C CYS A 295 -4.96 15.02 -18.89
N PRO A 296 -4.99 14.86 -17.54
CA PRO A 296 -4.53 13.69 -16.82
C PRO A 296 -5.45 12.48 -16.97
N VAL A 297 -4.92 11.27 -16.83
CA VAL A 297 -5.72 10.03 -16.77
C VAL A 297 -6.04 9.72 -15.32
N THR A 298 -7.32 9.67 -14.98
CA THR A 298 -7.81 9.46 -13.60
C THR A 298 -8.97 8.46 -13.50
N ASP A 299 -9.49 7.97 -14.64
CA ASP A 299 -10.65 7.08 -14.66
C ASP A 299 -10.41 5.76 -13.91
N HIS A 300 -9.17 5.25 -13.90
CA HIS A 300 -8.80 4.05 -13.14
C HIS A 300 -9.00 4.24 -11.62
N LEU A 301 -8.70 5.43 -11.08
CA LEU A 301 -8.95 5.79 -9.68
C LEU A 301 -10.46 5.86 -9.39
N LYS A 302 -11.19 6.61 -10.22
CA LYS A 302 -12.64 6.75 -10.10
C LYS A 302 -13.34 5.39 -10.19
N ASN A 303 -13.01 4.58 -11.20
CA ASN A 303 -13.62 3.27 -11.43
C ASN A 303 -13.34 2.31 -10.26
N SER A 304 -12.10 2.29 -9.74
CA SER A 304 -11.74 1.44 -8.59
C SER A 304 -12.52 1.83 -7.34
N ARG A 305 -12.65 3.14 -7.05
CA ARG A 305 -13.44 3.65 -5.93
C ARG A 305 -14.93 3.32 -6.10
N GLU A 306 -15.49 3.56 -7.26
CA GLU A 306 -16.92 3.29 -7.54
C GLU A 306 -17.22 1.79 -7.40
N LEU A 307 -16.35 0.92 -7.92
CA LEU A 307 -16.51 -0.52 -7.79
C LEU A 307 -16.41 -0.98 -6.33
N PHE A 308 -15.46 -0.44 -5.56
CA PHE A 308 -15.38 -0.73 -4.12
C PHE A 308 -16.70 -0.40 -3.42
N LEU A 309 -17.25 0.79 -3.63
CA LEU A 309 -18.51 1.22 -3.03
C LEU A 309 -19.71 0.38 -3.49
N ALA A 310 -19.74 -0.04 -4.75
CA ALA A 310 -20.76 -0.95 -5.25
C ALA A 310 -20.67 -2.33 -4.58
N LEU A 311 -19.47 -2.84 -4.38
CA LEU A 311 -19.24 -4.11 -3.66
C LEU A 311 -19.58 -4.00 -2.17
N VAL A 312 -19.34 -2.85 -1.52
CA VAL A 312 -19.82 -2.60 -0.15
C VAL A 312 -21.34 -2.78 -0.06
N GLN A 313 -22.10 -2.22 -1.02
CA GLN A 313 -23.57 -2.42 -1.03
C GLN A 313 -23.94 -3.89 -1.23
N LYS A 314 -23.19 -4.60 -2.09
CA LYS A 314 -23.39 -6.04 -2.28
C LYS A 314 -23.13 -6.81 -0.98
N VAL A 315 -22.03 -6.55 -0.29
CA VAL A 315 -21.70 -7.21 0.99
C VAL A 315 -22.79 -6.96 2.03
N ARG A 316 -23.25 -5.71 2.18
CA ARG A 316 -24.29 -5.32 3.15
C ARG A 316 -25.65 -5.97 2.89
N THR A 317 -25.92 -6.39 1.66
CA THR A 317 -27.20 -6.99 1.25
C THR A 317 -27.17 -8.52 1.09
N VAL A 318 -26.05 -9.17 1.46
CA VAL A 318 -25.97 -10.64 1.52
C VAL A 318 -26.91 -11.14 2.62
N ASP A 319 -27.70 -12.16 2.30
CA ASP A 319 -28.51 -12.87 3.30
C ASP A 319 -27.62 -13.72 4.23
N GLN A 320 -27.24 -13.12 5.35
CA GLN A 320 -26.34 -13.77 6.32
C GLN A 320 -26.98 -15.01 6.98
N GLN A 321 -28.31 -15.07 7.07
CA GLN A 321 -29.02 -16.23 7.63
C GLN A 321 -28.91 -17.41 6.66
N LEU A 322 -29.12 -17.17 5.38
CA LEU A 322 -28.96 -18.18 4.34
C LEU A 322 -27.50 -18.66 4.24
N VAL A 323 -26.54 -17.74 4.30
CA VAL A 323 -25.12 -18.10 4.34
C VAL A 323 -24.82 -19.02 5.53
N GLN A 324 -25.36 -18.70 6.72
CA GLN A 324 -25.12 -19.53 7.90
C GLN A 324 -25.80 -20.90 7.78
N GLN A 325 -27.02 -20.98 7.21
CA GLN A 325 -27.68 -22.27 6.95
C GLN A 325 -26.82 -23.19 6.06
N TYR A 326 -26.25 -22.66 4.97
CA TYR A 326 -25.38 -23.43 4.10
C TYR A 326 -24.07 -23.87 4.80
N ARG A 327 -23.50 -23.01 5.65
CA ARG A 327 -22.32 -23.37 6.47
C ARG A 327 -22.64 -24.52 7.42
N ASP A 328 -23.76 -24.48 8.12
CA ASP A 328 -24.17 -25.50 9.08
C ASP A 328 -24.47 -26.84 8.38
N ALA A 329 -25.07 -26.78 7.20
CA ALA A 329 -25.35 -27.94 6.36
C ALA A 329 -24.12 -28.43 5.58
N ARG A 330 -23.03 -27.64 5.53
CA ARG A 330 -21.86 -27.87 4.66
C ARG A 330 -22.23 -27.96 3.17
N ASP A 331 -23.30 -27.27 2.78
CA ASP A 331 -23.73 -27.18 1.38
C ASP A 331 -22.99 -26.02 0.69
N TYR A 332 -21.72 -26.25 0.41
CA TYR A 332 -20.83 -25.22 -0.15
C TYR A 332 -21.08 -24.96 -1.63
N GLU A 333 -21.63 -25.92 -2.37
CA GLU A 333 -22.02 -25.75 -3.77
C GLU A 333 -23.20 -24.75 -3.90
N ALA A 334 -24.23 -24.92 -3.05
CA ALA A 334 -25.34 -23.98 -2.99
C ALA A 334 -24.90 -22.59 -2.49
N LEU A 335 -24.01 -22.53 -1.49
CA LEU A 335 -23.43 -21.29 -1.02
C LEU A 335 -22.69 -20.56 -2.12
N GLU A 336 -21.82 -21.26 -2.85
CA GLU A 336 -21.03 -20.67 -3.95
C GLU A 336 -21.92 -20.07 -5.01
N LEU A 337 -22.91 -20.82 -5.51
CA LEU A 337 -23.84 -20.36 -6.53
C LEU A 337 -24.65 -19.14 -6.02
N THR A 338 -25.08 -19.17 -4.76
CA THR A 338 -25.83 -18.08 -4.15
C THR A 338 -25.01 -16.78 -4.12
N ILE A 339 -23.75 -16.84 -3.70
CA ILE A 339 -22.87 -15.69 -3.69
C ILE A 339 -22.60 -15.17 -5.11
N LEU A 340 -22.35 -16.06 -6.09
CA LEU A 340 -22.14 -15.66 -7.48
C LEU A 340 -23.37 -14.96 -8.06
N LYS A 341 -24.58 -15.53 -7.87
CA LYS A 341 -25.84 -14.89 -8.30
C LYS A 341 -26.01 -13.52 -7.64
N HIS A 342 -25.73 -13.41 -6.33
CA HIS A 342 -25.84 -12.16 -5.60
C HIS A 342 -24.91 -11.07 -6.16
N ILE A 343 -23.64 -11.40 -6.42
CA ILE A 343 -22.69 -10.47 -7.06
C ILE A 343 -23.21 -10.01 -8.43
N MET A 344 -23.71 -10.94 -9.24
CA MET A 344 -24.26 -10.65 -10.56
C MET A 344 -25.61 -9.90 -10.53
N GLY A 345 -26.26 -9.77 -9.39
CA GLY A 345 -27.60 -9.18 -9.27
C GLY A 345 -28.73 -10.07 -9.76
N LEU A 346 -28.49 -11.39 -9.82
CA LEU A 346 -29.49 -12.39 -10.17
C LEU A 346 -30.24 -12.88 -8.93
N LYS A 347 -31.51 -13.31 -9.13
CA LYS A 347 -32.33 -13.92 -8.09
C LYS A 347 -32.05 -15.41 -7.95
#